data_f521352061fb4ebe388e76b227a7fc7d
#
_entry.id   f521352061fb4ebe388e76b227a7fc7d
#
_cell.length_a   1.000
_cell.length_b   1.000
_cell.length_c   1.000
_cell.angle_alpha   90.00
_cell.angle_beta   90.00
_cell.angle_gamma   90.00
#
_symmetry.space_group_name_H-M   'P 1'
#
loop_
_entity.id
_entity.type
_entity.pdbx_description
1 polymer ?
#
loop_
_entity_poly.entity_id
_entity_poly.type
_entity_poly.pdbx_seq_one_letter_code
_entity_poly.pdbx_strand_id
1 'polypeptide(L)'
;MLKYYSFELDDWQDNYWLLEVLKLFLDKEREVELNCWNDEIDAINLAINLGFRVIEIKQFLIRLSGTTDMLDLNKIVILKSFVYPAGEYEEENLLPFFSLFIKDEIFIEHYARENYVYKKEKFDLTVDILNRHNVEFH
;
A
#
# COMPACT_ATOMS: atom_id res chain seq x y z
N MET A 1 5.54 14.07 -19.23
CA MET A 1 4.32 13.68 -18.51
C MET A 1 4.43 12.22 -18.08
N LEU A 2 4.31 11.99 -16.76
CA LEU A 2 4.34 10.63 -16.24
C LEU A 2 3.06 9.90 -16.63
N LYS A 3 3.23 8.78 -17.35
CA LYS A 3 2.11 7.88 -17.60
C LYS A 3 2.04 6.87 -16.47
N TYR A 4 0.84 6.53 -16.07
CA TYR A 4 0.60 5.48 -15.09
C TYR A 4 -0.58 4.62 -15.53
N TYR A 5 -0.63 3.43 -14.97
CA TYR A 5 -1.70 2.47 -15.15
C TYR A 5 -2.33 2.25 -13.79
N SER A 6 -3.63 2.39 -13.70
CA SER A 6 -4.30 2.36 -12.39
C SER A 6 -5.31 1.24 -12.29
N PHE A 7 -5.56 0.81 -11.06
CA PHE A 7 -6.67 -0.08 -10.75
C PHE A 7 -7.22 0.26 -9.36
N GLU A 8 -8.50 0.02 -9.19
CA GLU A 8 -9.19 0.14 -7.92
C GLU A 8 -9.80 -1.20 -7.53
N LEU A 9 -9.78 -1.53 -6.25
CA LEU A 9 -10.46 -2.71 -5.74
C LEU A 9 -11.97 -2.47 -5.72
N ASP A 10 -12.73 -3.44 -6.23
CA ASP A 10 -14.19 -3.30 -6.36
C ASP A 10 -14.91 -3.43 -5.02
N ASP A 11 -14.41 -4.31 -4.16
CA ASP A 11 -15.09 -4.63 -2.91
C ASP A 11 -14.09 -5.01 -1.83
N TRP A 12 -14.59 -5.32 -0.63
CA TRP A 12 -13.78 -5.80 0.48
C TRP A 12 -13.17 -7.15 0.11
N GLN A 13 -11.85 -7.21 0.14
CA GLN A 13 -11.10 -8.39 -0.25
C GLN A 13 -9.94 -8.59 0.69
N ASP A 14 -9.43 -9.82 0.75
CA ASP A 14 -8.22 -10.06 1.52
C ASP A 14 -7.02 -9.34 0.90
N ASN A 15 -5.90 -9.31 1.61
CA ASN A 15 -4.70 -8.62 1.18
C ASN A 15 -3.52 -9.57 0.90
N TYR A 16 -3.78 -10.85 0.66
CA TYR A 16 -2.70 -11.80 0.36
C TYR A 16 -1.94 -11.42 -0.91
N TRP A 17 -2.66 -10.88 -1.90
CA TRP A 17 -2.09 -10.42 -3.16
C TRP A 17 -1.11 -9.25 -2.96
N LEU A 18 -1.36 -8.41 -1.94
CA LEU A 18 -0.59 -7.18 -1.73
C LEU A 18 0.87 -7.47 -1.39
N LEU A 19 1.13 -8.53 -0.66
CA LEU A 19 2.49 -8.97 -0.33
C LEU A 19 3.29 -9.29 -1.60
N GLU A 20 2.69 -10.03 -2.53
CA GLU A 20 3.33 -10.37 -3.80
C GLU A 20 3.52 -9.14 -4.68
N VAL A 21 2.51 -8.28 -4.75
CA VAL A 21 2.60 -7.05 -5.56
C VAL A 21 3.71 -6.15 -5.06
N LEU A 22 3.79 -5.90 -3.75
CA LEU A 22 4.83 -5.04 -3.19
C LEU A 22 6.23 -5.58 -3.46
N LYS A 23 6.43 -6.88 -3.45
CA LYS A 23 7.73 -7.50 -3.77
C LYS A 23 8.24 -7.13 -5.17
N LEU A 24 7.35 -6.88 -6.12
CA LEU A 24 7.74 -6.47 -7.47
C LEU A 24 8.50 -5.14 -7.49
N PHE A 25 8.25 -4.29 -6.50
CA PHE A 25 8.75 -2.92 -6.47
C PHE A 25 9.94 -2.74 -5.51
N LEU A 26 10.42 -3.84 -4.90
CA LEU A 26 11.55 -3.81 -3.96
C LEU A 26 12.85 -4.34 -4.57
N ASP A 27 12.92 -4.44 -5.89
CA ASP A 27 14.09 -4.93 -6.62
C ASP A 27 15.28 -3.96 -6.63
N LYS A 28 15.02 -2.69 -6.34
CA LYS A 28 16.02 -1.62 -6.29
C LYS A 28 15.77 -0.72 -5.08
N GLU A 29 16.83 -0.11 -4.59
CA GLU A 29 16.70 0.92 -3.58
C GLU A 29 16.07 2.18 -4.19
N ARG A 30 14.95 2.60 -3.62
CA ARG A 30 14.19 3.78 -4.04
C ARG A 30 13.76 4.58 -2.83
N GLU A 31 13.52 5.87 -3.03
CA GLU A 31 12.89 6.70 -2.03
C GLU A 31 11.43 6.25 -1.83
N VAL A 32 11.00 6.23 -0.58
CA VAL A 32 9.63 5.86 -0.21
C VAL A 32 9.06 6.95 0.67
N GLU A 33 7.81 7.30 0.39
CA GLU A 33 7.05 8.20 1.25
C GLU A 33 5.82 7.45 1.78
N LEU A 34 5.62 7.55 3.08
CA LEU A 34 4.44 7.04 3.76
C LEU A 34 3.63 8.20 4.27
N ASN A 35 2.31 8.14 4.14
CA ASN A 35 1.41 9.14 4.68
C ASN A 35 0.44 8.49 5.66
N CYS A 36 0.29 9.11 6.83
CA CYS A 36 -0.61 8.69 7.88
C CYS A 36 -1.43 9.88 8.35
N TRP A 37 -2.67 9.65 8.76
CA TRP A 37 -3.42 10.66 9.49
C TRP A 37 -2.83 10.78 10.90
N ASN A 38 -2.89 11.97 11.49
CA ASN A 38 -2.21 12.26 12.77
C ASN A 38 -2.76 11.47 13.95
N ASP A 39 -3.96 10.92 13.85
CA ASP A 39 -4.57 10.07 14.88
C ASP A 39 -4.24 8.58 14.72
N GLU A 40 -3.58 8.21 13.63
CA GLU A 40 -3.16 6.83 13.36
C GLU A 40 -1.81 6.53 14.03
N ILE A 41 -1.82 6.54 15.35
CA ILE A 41 -0.61 6.45 16.18
C ILE A 41 0.16 5.14 15.92
N ASP A 42 -0.55 4.03 15.79
CA ASP A 42 0.09 2.73 15.57
C ASP A 42 0.81 2.67 14.23
N ALA A 43 0.20 3.23 13.17
CA ALA A 43 0.81 3.30 11.85
C ALA A 43 2.06 4.19 11.84
N ILE A 44 1.98 5.35 12.52
CA ILE A 44 3.09 6.29 12.64
C ILE A 44 4.26 5.62 13.38
N ASN A 45 3.98 4.97 14.50
CA ASN A 45 4.99 4.27 15.29
C ASN A 45 5.62 3.12 14.50
N LEU A 46 4.82 2.38 13.73
CA LEU A 46 5.34 1.34 12.85
C LEU A 46 6.33 1.92 11.85
N ALA A 47 5.98 3.00 11.18
CA ALA A 47 6.85 3.66 10.21
C ALA A 47 8.16 4.13 10.85
N ILE A 48 8.09 4.76 12.03
CA ILE A 48 9.28 5.22 12.76
C ILE A 48 10.16 4.03 13.15
N ASN A 49 9.57 2.93 13.62
CA ASN A 49 10.32 1.73 13.99
C ASN A 49 11.00 1.06 12.80
N LEU A 50 10.46 1.24 11.60
CA LEU A 50 11.09 0.76 10.37
C LEU A 50 12.27 1.64 9.93
N GLY A 51 12.42 2.83 10.51
CA GLY A 51 13.50 3.76 10.19
C GLY A 51 13.06 5.01 9.44
N PHE A 52 11.77 5.15 9.13
CA PHE A 52 11.23 6.32 8.45
C PHE A 52 11.28 7.54 9.37
N ARG A 53 11.44 8.72 8.77
CA ARG A 53 11.49 10.00 9.50
C ARG A 53 10.34 10.89 9.07
N VAL A 54 9.74 11.58 10.02
CA VAL A 54 8.73 12.60 9.73
C VAL A 54 9.41 13.77 9.02
N ILE A 55 8.92 14.09 7.82
CA ILE A 55 9.42 15.20 7.01
C ILE A 55 8.46 16.38 6.95
N GLU A 56 7.18 16.15 7.20
CA GLU A 56 6.17 17.21 7.18
C GLU A 56 4.98 16.81 8.03
N ILE A 57 4.46 17.79 8.77
CA ILE A 57 3.17 17.69 9.45
C ILE A 57 2.32 18.83 8.91
N LYS A 58 1.29 18.49 8.14
CA LYS A 58 0.42 19.47 7.50
C LYS A 58 -1.02 19.19 7.87
N GLN A 59 -1.61 20.07 8.67
CA GLN A 59 -2.97 19.87 9.19
C GLN A 59 -3.06 18.53 9.93
N PHE A 60 -3.80 17.58 9.37
CA PHE A 60 -4.02 16.28 9.99
C PHE A 60 -3.19 15.15 9.36
N LEU A 61 -2.37 15.46 8.37
CA LEU A 61 -1.57 14.49 7.63
C LEU A 61 -0.10 14.56 8.02
N ILE A 62 0.48 13.39 8.31
CA ILE A 62 1.90 13.23 8.63
C ILE A 62 2.56 12.52 7.46
N ARG A 63 3.61 13.12 6.91
CA ARG A 63 4.42 12.56 5.84
C ARG A 63 5.74 12.06 6.40
N LEU A 64 6.11 10.83 6.06
CA LEU A 64 7.34 10.19 6.50
C LEU A 64 8.13 9.74 5.29
N SER A 65 9.45 9.87 5.36
CA SER A 65 10.36 9.50 4.28
C SER A 65 11.34 8.42 4.70
N GLY A 66 11.63 7.53 3.79
CA GLY A 66 12.58 6.45 3.95
C GLY A 66 12.96 5.85 2.61
N THR A 67 13.39 4.60 2.63
CA THR A 67 13.81 3.88 1.43
C THR A 67 13.17 2.47 1.38
N THR A 68 13.23 1.83 0.22
CA THR A 68 12.63 0.51 0.02
C THR A 68 13.22 -0.56 0.92
N ASP A 69 14.50 -0.47 1.28
CA ASP A 69 15.15 -1.44 2.17
C ASP A 69 14.65 -1.35 3.63
N MET A 70 13.97 -0.27 3.99
CA MET A 70 13.32 -0.13 5.30
C MET A 70 11.94 -0.81 5.35
N LEU A 71 11.35 -1.17 4.19
CA LEU A 71 10.03 -1.77 4.13
C LEU A 71 10.10 -3.27 4.46
N ASP A 72 9.76 -3.60 5.68
CA ASP A 72 9.59 -5.00 6.10
C ASP A 72 8.15 -5.41 5.81
N LEU A 73 7.95 -6.12 4.70
CA LEU A 73 6.61 -6.47 4.22
C LEU A 73 5.84 -7.33 5.22
N ASN A 74 6.52 -8.17 6.00
CA ASN A 74 5.86 -8.99 7.01
C ASN A 74 5.32 -8.16 8.17
N LYS A 75 5.85 -6.95 8.37
CA LYS A 75 5.36 -6.02 9.40
C LYS A 75 4.28 -5.10 8.88
N ILE A 76 4.34 -4.71 7.61
CA ILE A 76 3.38 -3.75 7.05
C ILE A 76 2.18 -4.42 6.39
N VAL A 77 2.30 -5.66 5.91
CA VAL A 77 1.19 -6.43 5.35
C VAL A 77 0.78 -7.51 6.34
N ILE A 78 -0.15 -7.17 7.21
CA ILE A 78 -0.77 -8.16 8.10
C ILE A 78 -1.82 -8.88 7.27
N LEU A 79 -1.57 -10.16 6.99
CA LEU A 79 -2.47 -10.96 6.15
C LEU A 79 -3.83 -11.07 6.82
N LYS A 80 -4.85 -10.66 6.10
CA LYS A 80 -6.24 -10.66 6.58
C LYS A 80 -7.13 -11.38 5.60
N SER A 81 -7.95 -12.26 6.14
CA SER A 81 -9.02 -12.91 5.41
C SER A 81 -10.33 -12.30 5.90
N PHE A 82 -11.08 -11.67 5.00
CA PHE A 82 -12.33 -11.04 5.37
C PHE A 82 -13.45 -12.07 5.35
N VAL A 83 -13.98 -12.36 6.53
CA VAL A 83 -15.23 -13.12 6.67
C VAL A 83 -16.27 -12.13 7.16
N TYR A 84 -17.26 -11.85 6.34
CA TYR A 84 -18.35 -10.95 6.72
C TYR A 84 -19.47 -11.76 7.38
N PRO A 85 -19.76 -11.52 8.66
CA PRO A 85 -21.02 -11.98 9.22
C PRO A 85 -22.17 -11.27 8.51
N ALA A 86 -23.25 -11.98 8.29
CA ALA A 86 -24.42 -11.40 7.60
C ALA A 86 -24.89 -10.12 8.31
N GLY A 87 -24.83 -8.98 7.60
CA GLY A 87 -25.35 -7.71 8.08
C GLY A 87 -24.36 -6.77 8.73
N GLU A 88 -23.08 -7.14 8.86
CA GLU A 88 -22.05 -6.27 9.44
C GLU A 88 -20.94 -5.99 8.44
N TYR A 89 -20.59 -4.70 8.31
CA TYR A 89 -19.41 -4.25 7.57
C TYR A 89 -18.46 -3.60 8.55
N GLU A 90 -17.33 -4.24 8.79
CA GLU A 90 -16.20 -3.54 9.39
C GLU A 90 -15.21 -3.18 8.29
N GLU A 91 -14.92 -1.89 8.19
CA GLU A 91 -13.93 -1.40 7.26
C GLU A 91 -12.54 -1.69 7.80
N GLU A 92 -11.87 -2.68 7.21
CA GLU A 92 -10.49 -2.99 7.56
C GLU A 92 -9.53 -2.50 6.48
N ASN A 93 -8.46 -1.87 6.91
CA ASN A 93 -7.44 -1.37 6.00
C ASN A 93 -6.54 -2.52 5.54
N LEU A 94 -6.31 -2.59 4.23
CA LEU A 94 -5.42 -3.60 3.66
C LEU A 94 -3.95 -3.29 3.96
N LEU A 95 -3.64 -2.03 4.17
CA LEU A 95 -2.33 -1.49 4.50
C LEU A 95 -2.49 -0.54 5.68
N PRO A 96 -1.55 -0.51 6.66
CA PRO A 96 -1.68 0.40 7.80
C PRO A 96 -1.56 1.87 7.44
N PHE A 97 -0.88 2.20 6.35
CA PHE A 97 -0.67 3.58 5.91
C PHE A 97 -1.76 4.03 4.95
N PHE A 98 -2.20 5.28 5.09
CA PHE A 98 -3.15 5.87 4.15
C PHE A 98 -2.61 5.82 2.73
N SER A 99 -1.33 6.18 2.54
CA SER A 99 -0.67 6.03 1.25
C SER A 99 0.76 5.55 1.39
N LEU A 100 1.24 4.87 0.36
CA LEU A 100 2.62 4.42 0.22
C LEU A 100 3.05 4.75 -1.21
N PHE A 101 4.13 5.53 -1.34
CA PHE A 101 4.66 5.94 -2.63
C PHE A 101 6.11 5.46 -2.75
N ILE A 102 6.38 4.64 -3.77
CA ILE A 102 7.74 4.26 -4.15
C ILE A 102 8.07 5.03 -5.43
N LYS A 103 9.04 5.92 -5.33
CA LYS A 103 9.38 6.87 -6.39
C LYS A 103 9.60 6.18 -7.73
N ASP A 104 8.91 6.66 -8.78
CA ASP A 104 8.95 6.16 -10.15
C ASP A 104 8.44 4.73 -10.34
N GLU A 105 7.85 4.13 -9.33
CA GLU A 105 7.39 2.75 -9.37
C GLU A 105 5.89 2.61 -9.15
N ILE A 106 5.41 2.93 -7.97
CA ILE A 106 4.01 2.74 -7.60
C ILE A 106 3.56 3.79 -6.58
N PHE A 107 2.33 4.24 -6.72
CA PHE A 107 1.63 5.05 -5.74
C PHE A 107 0.37 4.32 -5.29
N ILE A 108 0.28 4.03 -4.01
CA ILE A 108 -0.83 3.32 -3.37
C ILE A 108 -1.55 4.30 -2.47
N GLU A 109 -2.86 4.47 -2.67
CA GLU A 109 -3.70 5.36 -1.86
C GLU A 109 -4.87 4.63 -1.22
N HIS A 110 -5.50 5.28 -0.28
CA HIS A 110 -6.69 4.79 0.42
C HIS A 110 -6.48 3.38 0.97
N TYR A 111 -5.36 3.19 1.69
CA TYR A 111 -5.03 1.92 2.33
C TYR A 111 -4.98 0.74 1.34
N ALA A 112 -4.41 0.99 0.16
CA ALA A 112 -4.23 0.04 -0.95
C ALA A 112 -5.47 -0.20 -1.82
N ARG A 113 -6.52 0.58 -1.69
CA ARG A 113 -7.70 0.45 -2.55
C ARG A 113 -7.51 1.05 -3.93
N GLU A 114 -6.73 2.13 -4.03
CA GLU A 114 -6.40 2.80 -5.28
C GLU A 114 -4.90 2.64 -5.54
N ASN A 115 -4.55 2.21 -6.73
CA ASN A 115 -3.18 1.86 -7.05
C ASN A 115 -2.82 2.42 -8.43
N TYR A 116 -1.64 3.06 -8.51
CA TYR A 116 -1.11 3.68 -9.71
C TYR A 116 0.30 3.14 -9.97
N VAL A 117 0.47 2.39 -11.04
CA VAL A 117 1.74 1.78 -11.42
C VAL A 117 2.32 2.51 -12.60
N TYR A 118 3.59 2.93 -12.54
CA TYR A 118 4.18 3.78 -13.56
C TYR A 118 4.78 3.03 -14.73
N LYS A 119 5.12 1.75 -14.57
CA LYS A 119 5.72 0.93 -15.64
C LYS A 119 4.75 -0.15 -16.08
N LYS A 120 4.49 -0.21 -17.39
CA LYS A 120 3.56 -1.17 -17.97
C LYS A 120 3.91 -2.61 -17.64
N GLU A 121 5.19 -2.96 -17.68
CA GLU A 121 5.67 -4.31 -17.39
C GLU A 121 5.28 -4.75 -15.98
N LYS A 122 5.48 -3.87 -15.00
CA LYS A 122 5.11 -4.15 -13.61
C LYS A 122 3.60 -4.11 -13.39
N PHE A 123 2.90 -3.27 -14.15
CA PHE A 123 1.44 -3.27 -14.12
C PHE A 123 0.88 -4.62 -14.63
N ASP A 124 1.41 -5.13 -15.73
CA ASP A 124 0.97 -6.41 -16.27
C ASP A 124 1.22 -7.56 -15.30
N LEU A 125 2.39 -7.57 -14.64
CA LEU A 125 2.69 -8.54 -13.57
C LEU A 125 1.75 -8.40 -12.38
N THR A 126 1.40 -7.17 -12.01
CA THR A 126 0.45 -6.89 -10.94
C THR A 126 -0.92 -7.46 -11.27
N VAL A 127 -1.41 -7.23 -12.49
CA VAL A 127 -2.70 -7.77 -12.94
C VAL A 127 -2.70 -9.30 -12.89
N ASP A 128 -1.61 -9.94 -13.29
CA ASP A 128 -1.48 -11.40 -13.22
C ASP A 128 -1.60 -11.90 -11.77
N ILE A 129 -0.98 -11.20 -10.83
CA ILE A 129 -1.07 -11.52 -9.40
C ILE A 129 -2.51 -11.38 -8.91
N LEU A 130 -3.16 -10.26 -9.23
CA LEU A 130 -4.55 -10.01 -8.86
C LEU A 130 -5.48 -11.12 -9.37
N ASN A 131 -5.31 -11.52 -10.62
CA ASN A 131 -6.11 -12.58 -11.23
C ASN A 131 -5.88 -13.94 -10.57
N ARG A 132 -4.64 -14.26 -10.21
CA ARG A 132 -4.33 -15.52 -9.50
C ARG A 132 -4.97 -15.58 -8.11
N HIS A 133 -5.12 -14.46 -7.46
CA HIS A 133 -5.75 -14.36 -6.13
C HIS A 133 -7.26 -14.11 -6.22
N ASN A 134 -7.84 -14.12 -7.41
CA ASN A 134 -9.27 -13.85 -7.66
C ASN A 134 -9.72 -12.51 -7.08
N VAL A 135 -8.85 -11.51 -7.14
CA VAL A 135 -9.17 -10.15 -6.68
C VAL A 135 -10.09 -9.48 -7.70
N GLU A 136 -11.16 -8.88 -7.22
CA GLU A 136 -12.09 -8.11 -8.04
C GLU A 136 -11.63 -6.65 -8.09
N PHE A 137 -11.39 -6.14 -9.30
CA PHE A 137 -10.88 -4.78 -9.51
C PHE A 137 -11.32 -4.24 -10.88
N HIS A 138 -11.17 -2.93 -11.03
CA HIS A 138 -11.44 -2.27 -12.33
C HIS A 138 -10.44 -1.15 -12.62
#